data_96afe624f55b808260a2561f50864da1
#
_entry.id   96afe624f55b808260a2561f50864da1
#
_cell.length_a   1.000
_cell.length_b   1.000
_cell.length_c   1.000
_cell.angle_alpha   90.00
_cell.angle_beta   90.00
_cell.angle_gamma   90.00
#
_symmetry.space_group_name_H-M   'P 1'
#
loop_
_entity.id
_entity.type
_entity.pdbx_description
1 polymer ?
#
loop_
_entity_poly.entity_id
_entity_poly.type
_entity_poly.pdbx_seq_one_letter_code
_entity_poly.pdbx_strand_id
1 'polypeptide(L)'
;MNVDESIRIGMTGILVHRIRSVLTALGIIFGVAAVIAMLSIGEGARLEALEQIRLMGVNNIIIKTKELTTQAFEKAKANFSPGLTAMDGEAITQVCPGIETVVPHWEKVTTALHNAEKLEVKVIGTTPGFLSAYGYELSTGRFFDESNLQEQANVCVLGGDVKEKLFHFEQSVGQAVKIDDQWFTVIGVMTRQLSPSKKVENLEVRNLNVDVYIPLTTAQYKMVRYKTAPGNTSVRFMGGGVSVSGGKNPRPKMELDQLTVKLTSEARIDEFSDIVGRILARRHFGVNDYEVVVPEALVRQSQKTQQIFNVVMGAIASISLLVGGIGIMNIMLASVLERTKEIGIRRAVGATRADVLGQFLFEALFISVVGGVVGIAIGWLLTSAITLYAGWRTVVSFPAVILAFTVSAAVGIAFGYYPAKKAASQNPIESLHYE
;
A
#
# COMPACT_ATOMS: atom_id res chain seq x y z
N MET A 1 -20.33 -8.62 48.18
CA MET A 1 -21.18 -9.23 47.16
C MET A 1 -20.26 -10.05 46.24
N ASN A 2 -20.57 -11.34 46.01
CA ASN A 2 -19.70 -12.19 45.20
C ASN A 2 -19.83 -11.81 43.70
N VAL A 3 -18.70 -11.74 43.01
CA VAL A 3 -18.64 -11.40 41.57
C VAL A 3 -19.52 -12.33 40.71
N ASP A 4 -19.54 -13.62 41.08
CA ASP A 4 -20.38 -14.65 40.41
C ASP A 4 -21.89 -14.37 40.48
N GLU A 5 -22.33 -13.83 41.61
CA GLU A 5 -23.75 -13.49 41.83
C GLU A 5 -24.16 -12.26 40.99
N SER A 6 -23.24 -11.27 40.85
CA SER A 6 -23.42 -10.09 40.00
C SER A 6 -23.50 -10.45 38.51
N ILE A 7 -22.64 -11.40 38.05
CA ILE A 7 -22.65 -11.90 36.67
C ILE A 7 -23.99 -12.62 36.37
N ARG A 8 -24.47 -13.48 37.30
CA ARG A 8 -25.68 -14.24 37.12
C ARG A 8 -26.94 -13.35 37.07
N ILE A 9 -26.99 -12.31 37.91
CA ILE A 9 -28.07 -11.32 37.91
C ILE A 9 -28.04 -10.49 36.63
N GLY A 10 -26.86 -10.03 36.16
CA GLY A 10 -26.72 -9.30 34.90
C GLY A 10 -27.16 -10.11 33.69
N MET A 11 -26.77 -11.39 33.61
CA MET A 11 -27.22 -12.29 32.52
C MET A 11 -28.73 -12.49 32.51
N THR A 12 -29.36 -12.61 33.68
CA THR A 12 -30.82 -12.80 33.77
C THR A 12 -31.56 -11.55 33.30
N GLY A 13 -31.07 -10.35 33.62
CA GLY A 13 -31.65 -9.07 33.16
C GLY A 13 -31.62 -8.90 31.64
N ILE A 14 -30.51 -9.31 30.98
CA ILE A 14 -30.39 -9.28 29.53
C ILE A 14 -31.37 -10.22 28.83
N LEU A 15 -31.64 -11.38 29.41
CA LEU A 15 -32.50 -12.40 28.84
C LEU A 15 -33.99 -12.05 28.93
N VAL A 16 -34.42 -11.20 29.87
CA VAL A 16 -35.82 -10.79 30.03
C VAL A 16 -36.26 -9.82 28.92
N HIS A 17 -35.39 -8.90 28.47
CA HIS A 17 -35.71 -7.91 27.43
C HIS A 17 -34.84 -8.07 26.18
N ARG A 18 -34.81 -9.26 25.59
CA ARG A 18 -33.90 -9.70 24.50
C ARG A 18 -33.81 -8.70 23.35
N ILE A 19 -34.94 -8.23 22.82
CA ILE A 19 -34.95 -7.34 21.65
C ILE A 19 -34.28 -6.00 21.96
N ARG A 20 -34.53 -5.43 23.16
CA ARG A 20 -33.98 -4.14 23.56
C ARG A 20 -32.44 -4.25 23.79
N SER A 21 -32.01 -5.31 24.47
CA SER A 21 -30.59 -5.59 24.73
C SER A 21 -29.83 -5.86 23.45
N VAL A 22 -30.38 -6.58 22.48
CA VAL A 22 -29.76 -6.83 21.17
C VAL A 22 -29.63 -5.55 20.36
N LEU A 23 -30.69 -4.73 20.27
CA LEU A 23 -30.68 -3.46 19.54
C LEU A 23 -29.61 -2.50 20.05
N THR A 24 -29.37 -2.49 21.36
CA THR A 24 -28.37 -1.62 21.97
C THR A 24 -26.96 -2.16 21.78
N ALA A 25 -26.81 -3.48 21.98
CA ALA A 25 -25.53 -4.15 21.73
C ALA A 25 -25.09 -3.98 20.27
N LEU A 26 -26.04 -3.96 19.31
CA LEU A 26 -25.73 -3.73 17.90
C LEU A 26 -25.01 -2.40 17.65
N GLY A 27 -25.39 -1.32 18.36
CA GLY A 27 -24.68 -0.03 18.23
C GLY A 27 -23.20 -0.13 18.64
N ILE A 28 -22.93 -0.84 19.75
CA ILE A 28 -21.54 -1.08 20.20
C ILE A 28 -20.83 -2.04 19.25
N ILE A 29 -21.49 -3.14 18.88
CA ILE A 29 -20.93 -4.15 17.97
C ILE A 29 -20.51 -3.51 16.66
N PHE A 30 -21.39 -2.75 16.01
CA PHE A 30 -21.04 -2.07 14.76
C PHE A 30 -19.99 -0.98 14.93
N GLY A 31 -20.04 -0.22 16.02
CA GLY A 31 -19.03 0.78 16.33
C GLY A 31 -17.63 0.17 16.48
N VAL A 32 -17.52 -0.91 17.27
CA VAL A 32 -16.26 -1.64 17.49
C VAL A 32 -15.80 -2.33 16.22
N ALA A 33 -16.72 -2.99 15.47
CA ALA A 33 -16.39 -3.64 14.21
C ALA A 33 -15.86 -2.63 13.18
N ALA A 34 -16.45 -1.43 13.10
CA ALA A 34 -15.98 -0.35 12.23
C ALA A 34 -14.58 0.12 12.62
N VAL A 35 -14.28 0.26 13.93
CA VAL A 35 -12.94 0.64 14.41
C VAL A 35 -11.91 -0.42 14.02
N ILE A 36 -12.21 -1.70 14.24
CA ILE A 36 -11.31 -2.80 13.87
C ILE A 36 -11.09 -2.83 12.35
N ALA A 37 -12.16 -2.75 11.55
CA ALA A 37 -12.06 -2.76 10.09
C ALA A 37 -11.21 -1.57 9.58
N MET A 38 -11.47 -0.37 10.08
CA MET A 38 -10.73 0.85 9.71
C MET A 38 -9.22 0.72 10.00
N LEU A 39 -8.88 0.34 11.24
CA LEU A 39 -7.47 0.23 11.63
C LEU A 39 -6.76 -0.89 10.89
N SER A 40 -7.45 -2.00 10.60
CA SER A 40 -6.88 -3.14 9.86
C SER A 40 -6.63 -2.82 8.39
N ILE A 41 -7.54 -2.09 7.74
CA ILE A 41 -7.37 -1.61 6.36
C ILE A 41 -6.24 -0.57 6.31
N GLY A 42 -6.20 0.35 7.27
CA GLY A 42 -5.16 1.38 7.35
C GLY A 42 -3.75 0.80 7.51
N GLU A 43 -3.59 -0.19 8.40
CA GLU A 43 -2.29 -0.86 8.60
C GLU A 43 -1.90 -1.70 7.38
N GLY A 44 -2.86 -2.39 6.74
CA GLY A 44 -2.63 -3.11 5.51
C GLY A 44 -2.13 -2.21 4.38
N ALA A 45 -2.80 -1.07 4.16
CA ALA A 45 -2.41 -0.07 3.17
C ALA A 45 -1.01 0.54 3.47
N ARG A 46 -0.69 0.77 4.75
CA ARG A 46 0.63 1.24 5.18
C ARG A 46 1.73 0.24 4.83
N LEU A 47 1.52 -1.03 5.12
CA LEU A 47 2.49 -2.09 4.81
C LEU A 47 2.67 -2.28 3.31
N GLU A 48 1.59 -2.21 2.54
CA GLU A 48 1.64 -2.29 1.08
C GLU A 48 2.43 -1.11 0.48
N ALA A 49 2.20 0.11 0.98
CA ALA A 49 2.94 1.29 0.57
C ALA A 49 4.45 1.18 0.89
N LEU A 50 4.82 0.67 2.08
CA LEU A 50 6.22 0.45 2.44
C LEU A 50 6.89 -0.61 1.56
N GLU A 51 6.18 -1.66 1.19
CA GLU A 51 6.68 -2.69 0.28
C GLU A 51 6.93 -2.14 -1.13
N GLN A 52 6.04 -1.26 -1.61
CA GLN A 52 6.22 -0.56 -2.89
C GLN A 52 7.45 0.36 -2.91
N ILE A 53 7.69 1.12 -1.82
CA ILE A 53 8.93 1.92 -1.71
C ILE A 53 10.15 1.00 -1.80
N ARG A 54 10.12 -0.11 -1.07
CA ARG A 54 11.24 -1.06 -1.04
C ARG A 54 11.56 -1.61 -2.42
N LEU A 55 10.53 -1.88 -3.25
CA LEU A 55 10.70 -2.35 -4.64
C LEU A 55 11.24 -1.26 -5.58
N MET A 56 10.93 0.00 -5.33
CA MET A 56 11.45 1.14 -6.10
C MET A 56 12.85 1.59 -5.66
N GLY A 57 13.35 1.01 -4.58
CA GLY A 57 14.60 1.39 -3.92
C GLY A 57 14.41 2.55 -2.95
N VAL A 58 14.92 2.35 -1.75
CA VAL A 58 14.95 3.38 -0.71
C VAL A 58 15.96 4.45 -1.11
N ASN A 59 15.65 5.72 -0.91
CA ASN A 59 16.49 6.88 -1.21
C ASN A 59 16.75 7.11 -2.71
N ASN A 60 15.88 6.63 -3.59
CA ASN A 60 16.02 6.84 -5.02
C ASN A 60 15.23 8.06 -5.50
N ILE A 61 15.85 8.85 -6.36
CA ILE A 61 15.18 9.82 -7.23
C ILE A 61 15.12 9.20 -8.62
N ILE A 62 13.91 9.00 -9.12
CA ILE A 62 13.66 8.38 -10.42
C ILE A 62 13.31 9.46 -11.42
N ILE A 63 14.08 9.56 -12.50
CA ILE A 63 13.83 10.47 -13.60
C ILE A 63 13.38 9.64 -14.77
N LYS A 64 12.15 9.84 -15.24
CA LYS A 64 11.58 9.11 -16.37
C LYS A 64 11.44 10.01 -17.58
N THR A 65 11.66 9.47 -18.76
CA THR A 65 11.31 10.16 -20.02
C THR A 65 9.80 10.27 -20.11
N LYS A 66 9.30 11.48 -20.34
CA LYS A 66 7.87 11.76 -20.50
C LYS A 66 7.44 11.54 -21.94
N GLU A 67 6.32 10.86 -22.15
CA GLU A 67 5.68 10.82 -23.45
C GLU A 67 5.17 12.23 -23.82
N LEU A 68 5.72 12.78 -24.88
CA LEU A 68 5.38 14.13 -25.33
C LEU A 68 4.16 14.10 -26.25
N THR A 69 3.24 15.03 -26.04
CA THR A 69 2.20 15.32 -27.02
C THR A 69 2.83 15.84 -28.33
N THR A 70 2.14 15.74 -29.43
CA THR A 70 2.65 16.18 -30.77
C THR A 70 3.22 17.60 -30.73
N GLN A 71 2.53 18.53 -30.07
CA GLN A 71 3.00 19.93 -29.93
C GLN A 71 4.25 20.06 -29.07
N ALA A 72 4.32 19.31 -27.96
CA ALA A 72 5.48 19.29 -27.08
C ALA A 72 6.68 18.64 -27.76
N PHE A 73 6.46 17.62 -28.58
CA PHE A 73 7.49 16.97 -29.39
C PHE A 73 8.11 17.93 -30.44
N GLU A 74 7.30 18.67 -31.15
CA GLU A 74 7.81 19.68 -32.13
C GLU A 74 8.59 20.79 -31.40
N LYS A 75 8.16 21.20 -30.20
CA LYS A 75 8.86 22.16 -29.36
C LYS A 75 10.19 21.62 -28.85
N ALA A 76 10.24 20.36 -28.43
CA ALA A 76 11.47 19.69 -28.01
C ALA A 76 12.47 19.59 -29.16
N LYS A 77 11.98 19.26 -30.37
CA LYS A 77 12.79 19.21 -31.57
C LYS A 77 13.31 20.59 -32.00
N ALA A 78 12.49 21.62 -31.90
CA ALA A 78 12.88 23.00 -32.21
C ALA A 78 13.95 23.54 -31.24
N ASN A 79 13.89 23.15 -29.98
CA ASN A 79 14.85 23.55 -28.94
C ASN A 79 16.05 22.61 -28.81
N PHE A 80 16.17 21.62 -29.70
CA PHE A 80 17.27 20.64 -29.69
C PHE A 80 17.42 19.87 -28.36
N SER A 81 16.32 19.60 -27.67
CA SER A 81 16.39 18.78 -26.45
C SER A 81 16.90 17.38 -26.79
N PRO A 82 17.97 16.90 -26.11
CA PRO A 82 18.57 15.60 -26.42
C PRO A 82 17.72 14.41 -25.95
N GLY A 83 16.65 14.66 -25.13
CA GLY A 83 16.02 13.64 -24.32
C GLY A 83 16.93 13.20 -23.15
N LEU A 84 16.47 12.25 -22.34
CA LEU A 84 17.24 11.75 -21.20
C LEU A 84 18.44 10.92 -21.68
N THR A 85 19.64 11.27 -21.22
CA THR A 85 20.90 10.67 -21.67
C THR A 85 21.77 10.25 -20.47
N ALA A 86 22.78 9.41 -20.71
CA ALA A 86 23.77 9.05 -19.69
C ALA A 86 24.57 10.26 -19.18
N MET A 87 24.78 11.26 -20.06
CA MET A 87 25.46 12.53 -19.70
C MET A 87 24.69 13.35 -18.65
N ASP A 88 23.38 13.16 -18.55
CA ASP A 88 22.58 13.81 -17.50
C ASP A 88 22.92 13.19 -16.14
N GLY A 89 23.12 11.88 -16.10
CA GLY A 89 23.59 11.17 -14.91
C GLY A 89 24.97 11.64 -14.45
N GLU A 90 25.92 11.79 -15.38
CA GLU A 90 27.24 12.31 -15.10
C GLU A 90 27.20 13.75 -14.57
N ALA A 91 26.40 14.62 -15.19
CA ALA A 91 26.23 16.00 -14.75
C ALA A 91 25.61 16.08 -13.33
N ILE A 92 24.64 15.22 -13.03
CA ILE A 92 24.02 15.12 -11.70
C ILE A 92 25.07 14.68 -10.67
N THR A 93 25.87 13.65 -10.98
CA THR A 93 26.93 13.15 -10.08
C THR A 93 28.00 14.20 -9.79
N GLN A 94 28.38 15.00 -10.77
CA GLN A 94 29.41 16.06 -10.61
C GLN A 94 28.91 17.22 -9.73
N VAL A 95 27.63 17.56 -9.78
CA VAL A 95 27.08 18.74 -9.10
C VAL A 95 26.55 18.40 -7.70
N CYS A 96 26.07 17.18 -7.50
CA CYS A 96 25.39 16.78 -6.26
C CYS A 96 26.31 15.89 -5.39
N PRO A 97 26.90 16.41 -4.30
CA PRO A 97 27.59 15.57 -3.32
C PRO A 97 26.59 14.73 -2.53
N GLY A 98 26.91 13.46 -2.27
CA GLY A 98 26.02 12.55 -1.53
C GLY A 98 25.19 11.61 -2.41
N ILE A 99 25.54 11.52 -3.70
CA ILE A 99 25.05 10.47 -4.59
C ILE A 99 25.90 9.21 -4.37
N GLU A 100 25.22 8.08 -4.11
CA GLU A 100 25.88 6.77 -4.00
C GLU A 100 26.13 6.17 -5.37
N THR A 101 25.10 6.16 -6.23
CA THR A 101 25.20 5.64 -7.60
C THR A 101 24.11 6.24 -8.49
N VAL A 102 24.42 6.29 -9.78
CA VAL A 102 23.47 6.68 -10.84
C VAL A 102 23.29 5.51 -11.80
N VAL A 103 22.07 5.09 -11.99
CA VAL A 103 21.73 3.90 -12.76
C VAL A 103 20.85 4.29 -13.95
N PRO A 104 21.41 4.27 -15.17
CA PRO A 104 20.62 4.44 -16.38
C PRO A 104 19.82 3.19 -16.72
N HIS A 105 18.63 3.40 -17.28
CA HIS A 105 17.76 2.35 -17.78
C HIS A 105 17.36 2.63 -19.21
N TRP A 106 17.57 1.63 -20.03
CA TRP A 106 17.09 1.55 -21.39
C TRP A 106 16.10 0.38 -21.46
N GLU A 107 14.95 0.56 -22.05
CA GLU A 107 13.87 -0.42 -22.01
C GLU A 107 13.37 -0.79 -23.41
N LYS A 108 13.16 -2.09 -23.67
CA LYS A 108 12.52 -2.58 -24.89
C LYS A 108 11.67 -3.81 -24.58
N VAL A 109 10.39 -3.77 -24.94
CA VAL A 109 9.54 -4.96 -24.93
C VAL A 109 9.83 -5.77 -26.18
N THR A 110 10.17 -7.04 -26.02
CA THR A 110 10.51 -7.94 -27.12
C THR A 110 10.25 -9.40 -26.72
N THR A 111 10.66 -10.33 -27.55
CA THR A 111 10.49 -11.75 -27.28
C THR A 111 11.80 -12.42 -26.94
N ALA A 112 11.80 -13.21 -25.88
CA ALA A 112 12.86 -14.16 -25.55
C ALA A 112 12.45 -15.57 -26.01
N LEU A 113 13.40 -16.29 -26.61
CA LEU A 113 13.22 -17.64 -27.13
C LEU A 113 14.32 -18.57 -26.61
N HIS A 114 13.93 -19.69 -26.05
CA HIS A 114 14.83 -20.78 -25.68
C HIS A 114 14.21 -22.11 -26.11
N ASN A 115 14.91 -22.86 -26.94
CA ASN A 115 14.38 -24.07 -27.59
C ASN A 115 13.04 -23.77 -28.31
N ALA A 116 11.95 -24.40 -27.89
CA ALA A 116 10.60 -24.21 -28.45
C ALA A 116 9.76 -23.18 -27.65
N GLU A 117 10.25 -22.74 -26.47
CA GLU A 117 9.54 -21.82 -25.57
C GLU A 117 9.76 -20.36 -25.98
N LYS A 118 8.66 -19.64 -26.10
CA LYS A 118 8.62 -18.23 -26.48
C LYS A 118 7.91 -17.42 -25.41
N LEU A 119 8.55 -16.37 -24.93
CA LEU A 119 8.02 -15.49 -23.89
C LEU A 119 8.21 -14.03 -24.28
N GLU A 120 7.15 -13.23 -24.12
CA GLU A 120 7.28 -11.78 -24.18
C GLU A 120 7.94 -11.27 -22.90
N VAL A 121 9.05 -10.56 -23.05
CA VAL A 121 9.89 -10.06 -21.96
C VAL A 121 10.18 -8.58 -22.14
N LYS A 122 10.44 -7.89 -21.04
CA LYS A 122 10.98 -6.54 -21.06
C LYS A 122 12.49 -6.61 -20.83
N VAL A 123 13.23 -6.17 -21.83
CA VAL A 123 14.69 -6.08 -21.76
C VAL A 123 15.07 -4.74 -21.17
N ILE A 124 15.95 -4.79 -20.16
CA ILE A 124 16.49 -3.65 -19.44
C ILE A 124 17.98 -3.58 -19.68
N GLY A 125 18.39 -2.57 -20.43
CA GLY A 125 19.80 -2.18 -20.52
C GLY A 125 20.18 -1.31 -19.33
N THR A 126 21.15 -1.75 -18.50
CA THR A 126 21.52 -1.04 -17.28
C THR A 126 23.00 -1.22 -16.93
N THR A 127 23.44 -0.68 -15.80
CA THR A 127 24.83 -0.77 -15.27
C THR A 127 24.89 -1.68 -14.05
N PRO A 128 26.11 -2.11 -13.61
CA PRO A 128 26.27 -2.96 -12.41
C PRO A 128 25.69 -2.35 -11.13
N GLY A 129 25.63 -1.01 -11.05
CA GLY A 129 25.04 -0.29 -9.93
C GLY A 129 23.53 -0.56 -9.69
N PHE A 130 22.87 -1.24 -10.64
CA PHE A 130 21.44 -1.57 -10.55
C PHE A 130 21.11 -2.38 -9.29
N LEU A 131 21.89 -3.41 -8.97
CA LEU A 131 21.65 -4.24 -7.79
C LEU A 131 21.69 -3.43 -6.50
N SER A 132 22.71 -2.57 -6.36
CA SER A 132 22.87 -1.73 -5.17
C SER A 132 21.76 -0.67 -5.07
N ALA A 133 21.36 -0.07 -6.20
CA ALA A 133 20.33 0.99 -6.21
C ALA A 133 18.97 0.49 -5.77
N TYR A 134 18.62 -0.74 -6.14
CA TYR A 134 17.30 -1.32 -5.83
C TYR A 134 17.33 -2.35 -4.69
N GLY A 135 18.51 -2.70 -4.18
CA GLY A 135 18.66 -3.71 -3.13
C GLY A 135 18.24 -5.11 -3.59
N TYR A 136 18.45 -5.44 -4.88
CA TYR A 136 18.11 -6.74 -5.42
C TYR A 136 19.23 -7.76 -5.25
N GLU A 137 18.85 -9.01 -5.09
CA GLU A 137 19.76 -10.13 -4.91
C GLU A 137 19.63 -11.13 -6.06
N LEU A 138 20.71 -11.87 -6.32
CA LEU A 138 20.73 -12.97 -7.26
C LEU A 138 20.37 -14.28 -6.56
N SER A 139 19.57 -15.09 -7.23
CA SER A 139 19.29 -16.46 -6.80
C SER A 139 20.42 -17.41 -7.18
N THR A 140 20.97 -17.24 -8.40
CA THR A 140 22.06 -18.08 -8.92
C THR A 140 22.92 -17.28 -9.88
N GLY A 141 24.21 -17.63 -10.00
CA GLY A 141 25.13 -17.00 -10.93
C GLY A 141 25.68 -15.66 -10.44
N ARG A 142 26.01 -14.79 -11.38
CA ARG A 142 26.54 -13.44 -11.12
C ARG A 142 25.84 -12.40 -11.98
N PHE A 143 25.92 -11.13 -11.57
CA PHE A 143 25.53 -10.00 -12.40
C PHE A 143 26.69 -9.61 -13.34
N PHE A 144 26.41 -8.88 -14.40
CA PHE A 144 27.46 -8.35 -15.27
C PHE A 144 28.23 -7.24 -14.55
N ASP A 145 29.47 -7.10 -14.91
CA ASP A 145 30.43 -6.14 -14.39
C ASP A 145 30.79 -5.05 -15.43
N GLU A 146 31.69 -4.14 -15.05
CA GLU A 146 32.10 -3.04 -15.90
C GLU A 146 32.84 -3.53 -17.17
N SER A 147 33.55 -4.66 -17.12
CA SER A 147 34.16 -5.26 -18.29
C SER A 147 33.13 -5.69 -19.34
N ASN A 148 32.02 -6.25 -18.91
CA ASN A 148 30.93 -6.63 -19.80
C ASN A 148 30.28 -5.42 -20.49
N LEU A 149 30.24 -4.25 -19.84
CA LEU A 149 29.80 -3.00 -20.47
C LEU A 149 30.80 -2.53 -21.53
N GLN A 150 32.08 -2.50 -21.20
CA GLN A 150 33.12 -2.04 -22.12
C GLN A 150 33.23 -2.93 -23.36
N GLU A 151 33.15 -4.21 -23.21
CA GLU A 151 33.20 -5.22 -24.29
C GLU A 151 31.87 -5.35 -25.05
N GLN A 152 30.81 -4.68 -24.62
CA GLN A 152 29.46 -4.85 -25.17
C GLN A 152 29.06 -6.33 -25.20
N ALA A 153 29.33 -7.05 -24.11
CA ALA A 153 29.19 -8.49 -24.06
C ALA A 153 27.72 -8.91 -24.22
N ASN A 154 27.49 -10.00 -24.97
CA ASN A 154 26.16 -10.59 -25.12
C ASN A 154 25.84 -11.50 -23.93
N VAL A 155 25.73 -10.92 -22.76
CA VAL A 155 25.34 -11.61 -21.52
C VAL A 155 24.03 -11.06 -20.99
N CYS A 156 23.27 -11.92 -20.33
CA CYS A 156 22.01 -11.51 -19.71
C CYS A 156 21.81 -12.15 -18.33
N VAL A 157 21.02 -11.44 -17.51
CA VAL A 157 20.52 -11.92 -16.23
C VAL A 157 19.01 -12.02 -16.32
N LEU A 158 18.44 -13.17 -15.99
CA LEU A 158 17.00 -13.42 -16.12
C LEU A 158 16.26 -13.07 -14.83
N GLY A 159 15.07 -12.51 -14.94
CA GLY A 159 14.10 -12.44 -13.86
C GLY A 159 13.59 -13.82 -13.47
N GLY A 160 13.10 -13.98 -12.24
CA GLY A 160 12.68 -15.27 -11.71
C GLY A 160 11.60 -15.96 -12.52
N ASP A 161 10.57 -15.23 -12.99
CA ASP A 161 9.48 -15.78 -13.81
C ASP A 161 9.94 -16.13 -15.24
N VAL A 162 10.90 -15.37 -15.77
CA VAL A 162 11.50 -15.66 -17.09
C VAL A 162 12.25 -16.98 -17.05
N LYS A 163 13.06 -17.20 -16.00
CA LYS A 163 13.75 -18.48 -15.78
C LYS A 163 12.77 -19.63 -15.69
N GLU A 164 11.72 -19.48 -14.88
CA GLU A 164 10.74 -20.55 -14.66
C GLU A 164 10.00 -20.93 -15.95
N LYS A 165 9.61 -19.94 -16.78
CA LYS A 165 8.84 -20.15 -18.01
C LYS A 165 9.67 -20.66 -19.19
N LEU A 166 10.94 -20.20 -19.32
CA LEU A 166 11.79 -20.60 -20.45
C LEU A 166 12.60 -21.87 -20.18
N PHE A 167 13.00 -22.11 -18.93
CA PHE A 167 13.89 -23.19 -18.55
C PHE A 167 13.24 -24.25 -17.65
N HIS A 168 12.07 -23.95 -17.08
CA HIS A 168 11.39 -24.79 -16.10
C HIS A 168 12.34 -25.23 -14.97
N PHE A 169 12.66 -26.52 -14.89
CA PHE A 169 13.58 -27.11 -13.91
C PHE A 169 15.03 -27.16 -14.36
N GLU A 170 15.32 -26.82 -15.63
CA GLU A 170 16.68 -26.87 -16.16
C GLU A 170 17.57 -25.78 -15.58
N GLN A 171 18.88 -26.02 -15.57
CA GLN A 171 19.86 -25.03 -15.16
C GLN A 171 20.00 -23.99 -16.29
N SER A 172 19.71 -22.73 -16.00
CA SER A 172 19.72 -21.66 -17.00
C SER A 172 21.08 -20.99 -17.16
N VAL A 173 21.92 -20.96 -16.10
CA VAL A 173 23.23 -20.29 -16.14
C VAL A 173 24.17 -21.05 -17.08
N GLY A 174 24.80 -20.32 -18.01
CA GLY A 174 25.65 -20.86 -19.07
C GLY A 174 24.91 -21.19 -20.35
N GLN A 175 23.58 -21.22 -20.36
CA GLN A 175 22.76 -21.50 -21.55
C GLN A 175 22.56 -20.27 -22.43
N ALA A 176 22.27 -20.51 -23.72
CA ALA A 176 22.00 -19.42 -24.66
C ALA A 176 20.50 -19.17 -24.79
N VAL A 177 20.12 -17.90 -24.82
CA VAL A 177 18.74 -17.41 -25.04
C VAL A 177 18.77 -16.43 -26.20
N LYS A 178 17.87 -16.58 -27.15
CA LYS A 178 17.68 -15.62 -28.22
C LYS A 178 16.71 -14.54 -27.75
N ILE A 179 17.18 -13.29 -27.68
CA ILE A 179 16.38 -12.13 -27.30
C ILE A 179 16.31 -11.20 -28.50
N ASP A 180 15.11 -10.92 -29.00
CA ASP A 180 14.94 -10.25 -30.28
C ASP A 180 15.68 -11.04 -31.40
N ASP A 181 16.61 -10.41 -32.08
CA ASP A 181 17.46 -11.06 -33.10
C ASP A 181 18.89 -11.40 -32.65
N GLN A 182 19.17 -11.28 -31.34
CA GLN A 182 20.50 -11.48 -30.80
C GLN A 182 20.54 -12.67 -29.82
N TRP A 183 21.66 -13.40 -29.82
CA TRP A 183 21.91 -14.48 -28.86
C TRP A 183 22.65 -13.93 -27.65
N PHE A 184 22.17 -14.27 -26.46
CA PHE A 184 22.74 -13.92 -25.16
C PHE A 184 23.04 -15.14 -24.34
N THR A 185 24.15 -15.11 -23.60
CA THR A 185 24.48 -16.14 -22.60
C THR A 185 23.93 -15.74 -21.24
N VAL A 186 23.17 -16.61 -20.62
CA VAL A 186 22.66 -16.40 -19.26
C VAL A 186 23.79 -16.53 -18.25
N ILE A 187 24.09 -15.47 -17.49
CA ILE A 187 25.15 -15.46 -16.46
C ILE A 187 24.60 -15.45 -15.04
N GLY A 188 23.33 -15.17 -14.86
CA GLY A 188 22.68 -15.14 -13.55
C GLY A 188 21.16 -15.13 -13.62
N VAL A 189 20.55 -15.34 -12.48
CA VAL A 189 19.09 -15.28 -12.28
C VAL A 189 18.79 -14.45 -11.05
N MET A 190 17.88 -13.50 -11.16
CA MET A 190 17.42 -12.66 -10.05
C MET A 190 16.58 -13.48 -9.07
N THR A 191 16.68 -13.15 -7.80
CA THR A 191 15.76 -13.68 -6.79
C THR A 191 14.33 -13.23 -7.12
N ARG A 192 13.38 -14.17 -7.06
CA ARG A 192 11.97 -13.87 -7.33
C ARG A 192 11.44 -12.89 -6.30
N GLN A 193 10.97 -11.76 -6.75
CA GLN A 193 10.31 -10.76 -5.92
C GLN A 193 8.80 -11.08 -5.84
N LEU A 194 8.23 -10.92 -4.64
CA LEU A 194 6.79 -10.98 -4.48
C LEU A 194 6.18 -9.77 -5.21
N SER A 195 5.65 -10.00 -6.40
CA SER A 195 4.97 -8.95 -7.15
C SER A 195 3.69 -8.56 -6.44
N PRO A 196 3.47 -7.27 -6.15
CA PRO A 196 2.17 -6.83 -5.68
C PRO A 196 1.12 -7.12 -6.74
N SER A 197 0.06 -7.81 -6.35
CA SER A 197 -0.96 -8.36 -7.25
C SER A 197 -1.86 -7.31 -7.92
N LYS A 198 -1.68 -6.02 -7.66
CA LYS A 198 -2.55 -4.95 -8.19
C LYS A 198 -1.76 -3.70 -8.58
N LYS A 199 -2.14 -3.13 -9.74
CA LYS A 199 -1.79 -1.76 -10.12
C LYS A 199 -2.41 -0.81 -9.10
N VAL A 200 -1.60 -0.05 -8.37
CA VAL A 200 -2.07 1.09 -7.60
C VAL A 200 -2.24 2.25 -8.58
N GLU A 201 -3.38 2.91 -8.54
CA GLU A 201 -3.67 4.08 -9.37
C GLU A 201 -2.51 5.08 -9.30
N ASN A 202 -1.89 5.37 -10.44
CA ASN A 202 -0.72 6.25 -10.65
C ASN A 202 0.68 5.71 -10.24
N LEU A 203 0.82 4.46 -9.78
CA LEU A 203 2.11 3.82 -9.58
C LEU A 203 2.13 2.51 -10.36
N GLU A 204 2.79 2.49 -11.51
CA GLU A 204 3.11 1.25 -12.21
C GLU A 204 4.19 0.50 -11.42
N VAL A 205 3.75 -0.26 -10.41
CA VAL A 205 4.63 -1.24 -9.79
C VAL A 205 4.80 -2.38 -10.78
N ARG A 206 5.94 -2.37 -11.42
CA ARG A 206 6.31 -3.28 -12.48
C ARG A 206 6.64 -4.67 -11.90
N ASN A 207 6.21 -5.71 -12.59
CA ASN A 207 6.65 -7.07 -12.27
C ASN A 207 8.07 -7.30 -12.81
N LEU A 208 9.06 -7.13 -11.95
CA LEU A 208 10.47 -7.28 -12.27
C LEU A 208 10.88 -8.75 -12.56
N ASN A 209 10.03 -9.70 -12.20
CA ASN A 209 10.29 -11.11 -12.43
C ASN A 209 10.22 -11.50 -13.92
N VAL A 210 9.55 -10.69 -14.76
CA VAL A 210 9.43 -10.91 -16.22
C VAL A 210 10.46 -10.13 -17.03
N ASP A 211 11.43 -9.49 -16.36
CA ASP A 211 12.46 -8.70 -17.00
C ASP A 211 13.71 -9.52 -17.33
N VAL A 212 14.43 -9.06 -18.33
CA VAL A 212 15.76 -9.54 -18.67
C VAL A 212 16.73 -8.38 -18.64
N TYR A 213 17.79 -8.52 -17.88
CA TYR A 213 18.79 -7.47 -17.69
C TYR A 213 20.01 -7.73 -18.56
N ILE A 214 20.46 -6.72 -19.30
CA ILE A 214 21.63 -6.77 -20.17
C ILE A 214 22.50 -5.54 -19.95
N PRO A 215 23.81 -5.55 -20.31
CA PRO A 215 24.64 -4.36 -20.23
C PRO A 215 24.07 -3.22 -21.08
N LEU A 216 24.08 -1.99 -20.55
CA LEU A 216 23.52 -0.82 -21.21
C LEU A 216 24.10 -0.60 -22.61
N THR A 217 25.41 -0.72 -22.75
CA THR A 217 26.10 -0.56 -24.02
C THR A 217 25.65 -1.58 -25.05
N THR A 218 25.46 -2.85 -24.65
CA THR A 218 24.93 -3.90 -25.51
C THR A 218 23.50 -3.55 -25.94
N ALA A 219 22.64 -3.07 -25.03
CA ALA A 219 21.30 -2.63 -25.33
C ALA A 219 21.26 -1.50 -26.36
N GLN A 220 22.05 -0.46 -26.16
CA GLN A 220 22.07 0.72 -27.02
C GLN A 220 22.65 0.46 -28.41
N TYR A 221 23.70 -0.37 -28.53
CA TYR A 221 24.40 -0.61 -29.80
C TYR A 221 23.85 -1.81 -30.57
N LYS A 222 23.38 -2.86 -29.92
CA LYS A 222 22.96 -4.10 -30.57
C LYS A 222 21.46 -4.29 -30.66
N MET A 223 20.67 -3.60 -29.80
CA MET A 223 19.21 -3.70 -29.80
C MET A 223 18.58 -2.41 -30.29
N VAL A 224 18.49 -2.22 -31.59
CA VAL A 224 18.01 -0.97 -32.18
C VAL A 224 16.54 -0.71 -31.88
N ARG A 225 16.22 0.50 -31.44
CA ARG A 225 14.86 1.03 -31.32
C ARG A 225 14.65 2.16 -32.34
N TYR A 226 13.50 2.15 -32.97
CA TYR A 226 13.10 3.24 -33.85
C TYR A 226 12.09 4.14 -33.12
N LYS A 227 12.34 5.46 -33.10
CA LYS A 227 11.40 6.42 -32.54
C LYS A 227 10.25 6.61 -33.54
N THR A 228 9.04 6.15 -33.19
CA THR A 228 7.84 6.45 -33.96
C THR A 228 7.31 7.79 -33.47
N ALA A 229 7.18 8.78 -34.34
CA ALA A 229 6.56 10.07 -34.00
C ALA A 229 5.10 9.83 -33.57
N PRO A 230 4.63 10.43 -32.46
CA PRO A 230 3.23 10.31 -32.09
C PRO A 230 2.34 10.93 -33.16
N GLY A 231 1.41 10.17 -33.66
CA GLY A 231 0.26 10.71 -34.41
C GLY A 231 0.24 10.62 -35.91
N ASN A 232 1.19 10.00 -36.61
CA ASN A 232 1.12 9.88 -38.09
C ASN A 232 1.42 8.49 -38.62
N THR A 233 0.61 7.51 -38.22
CA THR A 233 0.54 6.26 -38.97
C THR A 233 -0.64 6.37 -39.97
N SER A 234 -0.43 6.98 -41.09
CA SER A 234 -1.40 6.90 -42.19
C SER A 234 -1.15 5.61 -42.98
N VAL A 235 -1.98 4.61 -42.71
CA VAL A 235 -2.05 3.42 -43.55
C VAL A 235 -2.81 3.80 -44.83
N ARG A 236 -2.11 3.96 -45.95
CA ARG A 236 -2.75 4.19 -47.26
C ARG A 236 -2.80 2.87 -48.02
N PHE A 237 -3.98 2.38 -48.23
CA PHE A 237 -4.23 1.27 -49.17
C PHE A 237 -4.23 1.83 -50.60
N MET A 238 -3.24 1.51 -51.37
CA MET A 238 -3.19 1.83 -52.78
C MET A 238 -2.92 0.55 -53.58
N GLY A 239 -3.93 0.05 -54.29
CA GLY A 239 -3.81 -0.91 -55.39
C GLY A 239 -2.85 -2.08 -55.17
N GLY A 240 -3.11 -2.97 -54.22
CA GLY A 240 -2.37 -4.22 -54.05
C GLY A 240 -1.13 -4.17 -53.16
N GLY A 241 -0.83 -3.02 -52.51
CA GLY A 241 0.26 -2.89 -51.54
C GLY A 241 -0.13 -2.01 -50.34
N VAL A 242 0.30 -2.36 -49.17
CA VAL A 242 0.15 -1.56 -47.95
C VAL A 242 1.40 -0.68 -47.81
N SER A 243 1.30 0.60 -48.11
CA SER A 243 2.36 1.56 -47.79
C SER A 243 2.09 2.21 -46.45
N VAL A 244 2.87 1.85 -45.46
CA VAL A 244 2.90 2.52 -44.15
C VAL A 244 3.83 3.71 -44.26
N SER A 245 3.28 4.90 -44.49
CA SER A 245 4.03 6.16 -44.42
C SER A 245 3.99 6.69 -42.99
N GLY A 246 4.77 6.10 -42.12
CA GLY A 246 5.17 6.71 -40.87
C GLY A 246 6.55 7.34 -41.09
N GLY A 247 6.71 8.60 -40.74
CA GLY A 247 8.02 9.28 -40.86
C GLY A 247 9.09 8.56 -40.02
N LYS A 248 9.71 7.57 -40.64
CA LYS A 248 10.91 6.92 -40.10
C LYS A 248 12.05 7.91 -40.20
N ASN A 249 12.32 8.65 -39.14
CA ASN A 249 13.66 9.16 -38.91
C ASN A 249 14.46 8.02 -38.22
N PRO A 250 15.30 7.30 -38.96
CA PRO A 250 16.01 6.14 -38.42
C PRO A 250 17.28 6.58 -37.64
N ARG A 251 17.11 7.49 -36.67
CA ARG A 251 18.17 7.73 -35.70
C ARG A 251 18.03 6.71 -34.58
N PRO A 252 19.06 5.91 -34.32
CA PRO A 252 19.05 5.03 -33.18
C PRO A 252 18.77 5.86 -31.92
N LYS A 253 17.77 5.49 -31.15
CA LYS A 253 17.42 6.18 -29.93
C LYS A 253 18.44 5.81 -28.85
N MET A 254 19.48 6.62 -28.68
CA MET A 254 20.42 6.52 -27.56
C MET A 254 19.85 7.07 -26.24
N GLU A 255 18.64 7.61 -26.30
CA GLU A 255 17.94 8.14 -25.14
C GLU A 255 17.61 7.03 -24.16
N LEU A 256 17.75 7.34 -22.88
CA LEU A 256 17.33 6.50 -21.78
C LEU A 256 15.81 6.63 -21.55
N ASP A 257 15.20 5.59 -21.06
CA ASP A 257 13.79 5.64 -20.63
C ASP A 257 13.68 6.11 -19.19
N GLN A 258 14.70 5.79 -18.37
CA GLN A 258 14.75 6.18 -16.98
C GLN A 258 16.20 6.36 -16.51
N LEU A 259 16.40 7.27 -15.58
CA LEU A 259 17.65 7.45 -14.84
C LEU A 259 17.31 7.41 -13.34
N THR A 260 17.96 6.53 -12.59
CA THR A 260 17.73 6.41 -11.15
C THR A 260 18.96 6.90 -10.42
N VAL A 261 18.78 7.87 -9.54
CA VAL A 261 19.84 8.46 -8.70
C VAL A 261 19.60 7.97 -7.28
N LYS A 262 20.53 7.17 -6.75
CA LYS A 262 20.52 6.71 -5.36
C LYS A 262 21.30 7.65 -4.48
N LEU A 263 20.69 8.11 -3.40
CA LEU A 263 21.30 8.98 -2.40
C LEU A 263 21.81 8.18 -1.20
N THR A 264 22.87 8.67 -0.60
CA THR A 264 23.47 8.08 0.63
C THR A 264 22.57 8.31 1.87
N SER A 265 21.75 9.36 1.89
CA SER A 265 20.93 9.75 3.04
C SER A 265 19.53 10.20 2.63
N GLU A 266 18.51 9.71 3.36
CA GLU A 266 17.10 10.08 3.17
C GLU A 266 16.81 11.55 3.50
N ALA A 267 17.53 12.13 4.45
CA ALA A 267 17.21 13.43 5.05
C ALA A 267 17.24 14.62 4.07
N ARG A 268 17.70 14.43 2.83
CA ARG A 268 17.91 15.51 1.85
C ARG A 268 17.27 15.24 0.49
N ILE A 269 16.39 14.23 0.37
CA ILE A 269 15.81 13.83 -0.92
C ILE A 269 15.08 14.99 -1.60
N ASP A 270 14.31 15.78 -0.86
CA ASP A 270 13.54 16.90 -1.42
C ASP A 270 14.48 17.98 -1.99
N GLU A 271 15.57 18.32 -1.28
CA GLU A 271 16.58 19.29 -1.73
C GLU A 271 17.30 18.79 -2.99
N PHE A 272 17.69 17.50 -3.01
CA PHE A 272 18.33 16.90 -4.17
C PHE A 272 17.39 16.81 -5.37
N SER A 273 16.12 16.50 -5.18
CA SER A 273 15.12 16.49 -6.23
C SER A 273 15.00 17.85 -6.92
N ASP A 274 15.01 18.95 -6.14
CA ASP A 274 14.97 20.30 -6.67
C ASP A 274 16.26 20.66 -7.44
N ILE A 275 17.43 20.23 -6.94
CA ILE A 275 18.71 20.44 -7.64
C ILE A 275 18.72 19.67 -8.96
N VAL A 276 18.34 18.40 -8.94
CA VAL A 276 18.25 17.54 -10.13
C VAL A 276 17.30 18.16 -11.15
N GLY A 277 16.12 18.63 -10.72
CA GLY A 277 15.16 19.31 -11.59
C GLY A 277 15.76 20.56 -12.27
N ARG A 278 16.54 21.37 -11.54
CA ARG A 278 17.22 22.56 -12.10
C ARG A 278 18.35 22.20 -13.08
N ILE A 279 19.11 21.15 -12.80
CA ILE A 279 20.16 20.66 -13.71
C ILE A 279 19.52 20.21 -15.03
N LEU A 280 18.48 19.38 -14.95
CA LEU A 280 17.79 18.87 -16.12
C LEU A 280 17.09 19.98 -16.91
N ALA A 281 16.40 20.93 -16.26
CA ALA A 281 15.79 22.06 -16.92
C ALA A 281 16.78 22.89 -17.75
N ARG A 282 18.01 23.07 -17.26
CA ARG A 282 19.08 23.76 -17.98
C ARG A 282 19.60 22.94 -19.15
N ARG A 283 19.83 21.64 -18.97
CA ARG A 283 20.38 20.73 -20.00
C ARG A 283 19.38 20.43 -21.12
N HIS A 284 18.10 20.41 -20.80
CA HIS A 284 16.99 20.17 -21.75
C HIS A 284 16.42 21.48 -22.32
N PHE A 285 17.12 22.61 -22.15
CA PHE A 285 16.73 23.92 -22.71
C PHE A 285 15.31 24.37 -22.33
N GLY A 286 14.87 24.04 -21.11
CA GLY A 286 13.54 24.36 -20.61
C GLY A 286 12.41 23.51 -21.21
N VAL A 287 12.73 22.44 -21.93
CA VAL A 287 11.75 21.48 -22.42
C VAL A 287 11.42 20.50 -21.31
N ASN A 288 10.11 20.26 -21.10
CA ASN A 288 9.60 19.37 -20.06
C ASN A 288 9.36 17.95 -20.62
N ASP A 289 10.45 17.31 -21.06
CA ASP A 289 10.48 15.97 -21.67
C ASP A 289 10.88 14.86 -20.68
N TYR A 290 10.97 15.20 -19.40
CA TYR A 290 11.24 14.30 -18.31
C TYR A 290 10.27 14.53 -17.14
N GLU A 291 10.18 13.56 -16.26
CA GLU A 291 9.44 13.61 -15.00
C GLU A 291 10.33 13.12 -13.86
N VAL A 292 10.40 13.91 -12.79
CA VAL A 292 11.16 13.55 -11.58
C VAL A 292 10.18 12.96 -10.58
N VAL A 293 10.37 11.69 -10.24
CA VAL A 293 9.52 10.94 -9.29
C VAL A 293 10.34 10.61 -8.07
N VAL A 294 9.88 11.05 -6.90
CA VAL A 294 10.44 10.69 -5.60
C VAL A 294 9.50 9.70 -4.93
N PRO A 295 9.83 8.39 -4.91
CA PRO A 295 8.94 7.36 -4.37
C PRO A 295 8.50 7.64 -2.93
N GLU A 296 9.40 8.14 -2.10
CA GLU A 296 9.11 8.49 -0.71
C GLU A 296 8.06 9.62 -0.59
N ALA A 297 8.12 10.63 -1.45
CA ALA A 297 7.14 11.72 -1.45
C ALA A 297 5.73 11.21 -1.79
N LEU A 298 5.61 10.27 -2.74
CA LEU A 298 4.34 9.65 -3.10
C LEU A 298 3.74 8.88 -1.92
N VAL A 299 4.59 8.16 -1.18
CA VAL A 299 4.12 7.42 -0.01
C VAL A 299 3.74 8.36 1.13
N ARG A 300 4.51 9.41 1.37
CA ARG A 300 4.14 10.46 2.35
C ARG A 300 2.78 11.09 2.00
N GLN A 301 2.50 11.32 0.72
CA GLN A 301 1.21 11.81 0.26
C GLN A 301 0.09 10.78 0.49
N SER A 302 0.34 9.51 0.15
CA SER A 302 -0.61 8.41 0.41
C SER A 302 -0.91 8.28 1.90
N GLN A 303 0.10 8.36 2.77
CA GLN A 303 -0.07 8.31 4.22
C GLN A 303 -0.92 9.48 4.75
N LYS A 304 -0.73 10.72 4.23
CA LYS A 304 -1.58 11.86 4.60
C LYS A 304 -3.04 11.63 4.20
N THR A 305 -3.28 11.13 3.01
CA THR A 305 -4.63 10.77 2.56
C THR A 305 -5.24 9.70 3.46
N GLN A 306 -4.47 8.65 3.79
CA GLN A 306 -4.90 7.61 4.71
C GLN A 306 -5.23 8.14 6.11
N GLN A 307 -4.45 9.09 6.63
CA GLN A 307 -4.75 9.74 7.91
C GLN A 307 -6.09 10.48 7.87
N ILE A 308 -6.38 11.21 6.80
CA ILE A 308 -7.68 11.88 6.62
C ILE A 308 -8.83 10.86 6.63
N PHE A 309 -8.69 9.75 5.89
CA PHE A 309 -9.68 8.67 5.91
C PHE A 309 -9.86 8.08 7.30
N ASN A 310 -8.77 7.83 8.03
CA ASN A 310 -8.83 7.31 9.39
C ASN A 310 -9.57 8.27 10.34
N VAL A 311 -9.36 9.57 10.23
CA VAL A 311 -10.07 10.58 11.03
C VAL A 311 -11.57 10.58 10.72
N VAL A 312 -11.94 10.57 9.43
CA VAL A 312 -13.35 10.57 9.01
C VAL A 312 -14.06 9.28 9.46
N MET A 313 -13.45 8.13 9.22
CA MET A 313 -14.02 6.84 9.63
C MET A 313 -14.06 6.70 11.15
N GLY A 314 -13.05 7.22 11.86
CA GLY A 314 -13.04 7.30 13.32
C GLY A 314 -14.19 8.16 13.87
N ALA A 315 -14.51 9.28 13.22
CA ALA A 315 -15.66 10.09 13.58
C ALA A 315 -16.99 9.32 13.38
N ILE A 316 -17.15 8.61 12.28
CA ILE A 316 -18.34 7.77 12.00
C ILE A 316 -18.46 6.67 13.06
N ALA A 317 -17.37 5.96 13.36
CA ALA A 317 -17.34 4.93 14.39
C ALA A 317 -17.69 5.50 15.79
N SER A 318 -17.18 6.70 16.10
CA SER A 318 -17.49 7.39 17.36
C SER A 318 -18.98 7.73 17.49
N ILE A 319 -19.60 8.20 16.41
CA ILE A 319 -21.07 8.44 16.38
C ILE A 319 -21.83 7.15 16.63
N SER A 320 -21.44 6.04 16.00
CA SER A 320 -22.05 4.73 16.21
C SER A 320 -21.92 4.25 17.66
N LEU A 321 -20.74 4.45 18.27
CA LEU A 321 -20.51 4.13 19.68
C LEU A 321 -21.31 5.02 20.62
N LEU A 322 -21.47 6.33 20.31
CA LEU A 322 -22.32 7.24 21.08
C LEU A 322 -23.79 6.79 21.05
N VAL A 323 -24.30 6.42 19.88
CA VAL A 323 -25.67 5.90 19.73
C VAL A 323 -25.85 4.61 20.53
N GLY A 324 -24.87 3.68 20.44
CA GLY A 324 -24.85 2.47 21.26
C GLY A 324 -24.80 2.78 22.77
N GLY A 325 -23.99 3.73 23.18
CA GLY A 325 -23.88 4.20 24.57
C GLY A 325 -25.19 4.81 25.10
N ILE A 326 -25.84 5.67 24.32
CA ILE A 326 -27.18 6.21 24.65
C ILE A 326 -28.19 5.08 24.81
N GLY A 327 -28.10 4.06 23.95
CA GLY A 327 -28.90 2.87 24.09
C GLY A 327 -28.67 2.14 25.42
N ILE A 328 -27.40 1.92 25.85
CA ILE A 328 -27.09 1.36 27.18
C ILE A 328 -27.74 2.21 28.27
N MET A 329 -27.57 3.53 28.23
CA MET A 329 -28.15 4.43 29.20
C MET A 329 -29.68 4.28 29.31
N ASN A 330 -30.37 4.23 28.18
CA ASN A 330 -31.82 4.09 28.15
C ASN A 330 -32.32 2.72 28.71
N ILE A 331 -31.61 1.63 28.38
CA ILE A 331 -31.93 0.32 28.94
C ILE A 331 -31.70 0.29 30.45
N MET A 332 -30.57 0.81 30.89
CA MET A 332 -30.25 0.84 32.30
C MET A 332 -31.23 1.69 33.09
N LEU A 333 -31.67 2.83 32.55
CA LEU A 333 -32.74 3.65 33.19
C LEU A 333 -34.07 2.88 33.30
N ALA A 334 -34.47 2.17 32.26
CA ALA A 334 -35.67 1.33 32.31
C ALA A 334 -35.53 0.18 33.33
N SER A 335 -34.37 -0.49 33.32
CA SER A 335 -34.09 -1.59 34.29
C SER A 335 -34.09 -1.07 35.74
N VAL A 336 -33.58 0.14 35.99
CA VAL A 336 -33.63 0.76 37.33
C VAL A 336 -35.08 1.02 37.75
N LEU A 337 -35.93 1.52 36.84
CA LEU A 337 -37.37 1.74 37.14
C LEU A 337 -38.10 0.42 37.43
N GLU A 338 -37.89 -0.59 36.62
CA GLU A 338 -38.50 -1.92 36.79
C GLU A 338 -38.07 -2.59 38.08
N ARG A 339 -36.84 -2.38 38.55
CA ARG A 339 -36.26 -2.96 39.75
C ARG A 339 -36.28 -2.04 40.96
N THR A 340 -37.02 -0.94 40.93
CA THR A 340 -37.10 0.05 42.03
C THR A 340 -37.40 -0.57 43.37
N LYS A 341 -38.39 -1.48 43.47
CA LYS A 341 -38.76 -2.19 44.70
C LYS A 341 -37.65 -3.11 45.20
N GLU A 342 -36.96 -3.82 44.31
CA GLU A 342 -35.82 -4.68 44.63
C GLU A 342 -34.62 -3.88 45.20
N ILE A 343 -34.31 -2.71 44.58
CA ILE A 343 -33.29 -1.78 45.05
C ILE A 343 -33.65 -1.26 46.46
N GLY A 344 -34.91 -0.91 46.65
CA GLY A 344 -35.46 -0.46 47.93
C GLY A 344 -35.27 -1.49 49.04
N ILE A 345 -35.62 -2.75 48.81
CA ILE A 345 -35.43 -3.87 49.73
C ILE A 345 -33.94 -4.06 50.05
N ARG A 346 -33.07 -4.13 49.08
CA ARG A 346 -31.62 -4.29 49.31
C ARG A 346 -31.07 -3.18 50.18
N ARG A 347 -31.45 -1.93 49.91
CA ARG A 347 -31.01 -0.78 50.70
C ARG A 347 -31.61 -0.76 52.12
N ALA A 348 -32.82 -1.22 52.31
CA ALA A 348 -33.45 -1.38 53.64
C ALA A 348 -32.77 -2.45 54.50
N VAL A 349 -32.20 -3.51 53.86
CA VAL A 349 -31.45 -4.60 54.53
C VAL A 349 -29.99 -4.23 54.75
N GLY A 350 -29.54 -3.03 54.29
CA GLY A 350 -28.19 -2.53 54.63
C GLY A 350 -27.20 -2.39 53.48
N ALA A 351 -27.63 -2.56 52.23
CA ALA A 351 -26.77 -2.30 51.08
C ALA A 351 -26.38 -0.81 51.00
N THR A 352 -25.11 -0.50 50.80
CA THR A 352 -24.61 0.85 50.65
C THR A 352 -24.92 1.42 49.25
N ARG A 353 -24.84 2.74 49.10
CA ARG A 353 -24.96 3.39 47.80
C ARG A 353 -23.87 2.90 46.82
N ALA A 354 -22.69 2.63 47.34
CA ALA A 354 -21.56 2.15 46.53
C ALA A 354 -21.80 0.73 46.00
N ASP A 355 -22.47 -0.13 46.77
CA ASP A 355 -22.81 -1.50 46.33
C ASP A 355 -23.80 -1.48 45.16
N VAL A 356 -24.85 -0.64 45.28
CA VAL A 356 -25.86 -0.48 44.21
C VAL A 356 -25.23 0.14 42.96
N LEU A 357 -24.42 1.20 43.13
CA LEU A 357 -23.71 1.85 42.02
C LEU A 357 -22.79 0.86 41.30
N GLY A 358 -21.99 0.10 42.08
CA GLY A 358 -21.05 -0.90 41.55
C GLY A 358 -21.77 -2.01 40.76
N GLN A 359 -22.90 -2.49 41.28
CA GLN A 359 -23.69 -3.52 40.60
C GLN A 359 -24.19 -3.07 39.23
N PHE A 360 -24.86 -1.92 39.16
CA PHE A 360 -25.39 -1.42 37.88
C PHE A 360 -24.27 -0.98 36.91
N LEU A 361 -23.17 -0.43 37.41
CA LEU A 361 -22.01 -0.09 36.60
C LEU A 361 -21.36 -1.35 36.01
N PHE A 362 -21.28 -2.43 36.81
CA PHE A 362 -20.78 -3.72 36.32
C PHE A 362 -21.69 -4.31 35.24
N GLU A 363 -23.01 -4.20 35.40
CA GLU A 363 -23.98 -4.66 34.39
C GLU A 363 -23.80 -3.90 33.06
N ALA A 364 -23.64 -2.57 33.08
CA ALA A 364 -23.36 -1.76 31.89
C ALA A 364 -22.01 -2.12 31.25
N LEU A 365 -20.96 -2.30 32.06
CA LEU A 365 -19.64 -2.72 31.60
C LEU A 365 -19.68 -4.10 30.96
N PHE A 366 -20.42 -5.04 31.55
CA PHE A 366 -20.58 -6.39 31.01
C PHE A 366 -21.23 -6.38 29.62
N ILE A 367 -22.32 -5.63 29.44
CA ILE A 367 -22.99 -5.48 28.15
C ILE A 367 -22.03 -4.90 27.10
N SER A 368 -21.28 -3.87 27.46
CA SER A 368 -20.35 -3.22 26.54
C SER A 368 -19.14 -4.09 26.18
N VAL A 369 -18.59 -4.85 27.16
CA VAL A 369 -17.49 -5.77 26.93
C VAL A 369 -17.92 -6.94 26.05
N VAL A 370 -19.08 -7.54 26.29
CA VAL A 370 -19.63 -8.60 25.42
C VAL A 370 -19.89 -8.06 24.02
N GLY A 371 -20.51 -6.87 23.90
CA GLY A 371 -20.69 -6.20 22.62
C GLY A 371 -19.35 -5.90 21.92
N GLY A 372 -18.35 -5.48 22.68
CA GLY A 372 -16.99 -5.24 22.19
C GLY A 372 -16.32 -6.51 21.65
N VAL A 373 -16.36 -7.61 22.39
CA VAL A 373 -15.79 -8.91 21.95
C VAL A 373 -16.49 -9.42 20.69
N VAL A 374 -17.83 -9.36 20.64
CA VAL A 374 -18.59 -9.73 19.43
C VAL A 374 -18.27 -8.78 18.28
N GLY A 375 -18.13 -7.47 18.55
CA GLY A 375 -17.74 -6.47 17.57
C GLY A 375 -16.34 -6.72 16.99
N ILE A 376 -15.37 -7.12 17.83
CA ILE A 376 -14.03 -7.50 17.37
C ILE A 376 -14.10 -8.74 16.47
N ALA A 377 -14.88 -9.76 16.83
CA ALA A 377 -15.05 -10.97 16.03
C ALA A 377 -15.69 -10.65 14.66
N ILE A 378 -16.74 -9.82 14.63
CA ILE A 378 -17.39 -9.38 13.39
C ILE A 378 -16.44 -8.50 12.58
N GLY A 379 -15.71 -7.59 13.20
CA GLY A 379 -14.70 -6.75 12.54
C GLY A 379 -13.61 -7.59 11.88
N TRP A 380 -13.14 -8.63 12.56
CA TRP A 380 -12.18 -9.59 12.00
C TRP A 380 -12.76 -10.38 10.81
N LEU A 381 -14.00 -10.85 10.91
CA LEU A 381 -14.68 -11.52 9.80
C LEU A 381 -14.86 -10.60 8.59
N LEU A 382 -15.28 -9.35 8.81
CA LEU A 382 -15.43 -8.36 7.74
C LEU A 382 -14.10 -8.05 7.05
N THR A 383 -13.03 -7.84 7.80
CA THR A 383 -11.69 -7.61 7.22
C THR A 383 -11.20 -8.82 6.43
N SER A 384 -11.42 -10.04 6.93
CA SER A 384 -11.08 -11.26 6.21
C SER A 384 -11.87 -11.41 4.91
N ALA A 385 -13.15 -11.07 4.93
CA ALA A 385 -14.01 -11.06 3.73
C ALA A 385 -13.51 -10.00 2.71
N ILE A 386 -13.13 -8.80 3.15
CA ILE A 386 -12.58 -7.76 2.28
C ILE A 386 -11.28 -8.25 1.62
N THR A 387 -10.40 -8.91 2.37
CA THR A 387 -9.17 -9.49 1.81
C THR A 387 -9.49 -10.52 0.74
N LEU A 388 -10.47 -11.39 0.99
CA LEU A 388 -10.82 -12.48 0.07
C LEU A 388 -11.50 -11.98 -1.23
N TYR A 389 -12.47 -11.06 -1.11
CA TYR A 389 -13.27 -10.60 -2.25
C TYR A 389 -12.67 -9.39 -2.97
N ALA A 390 -12.17 -8.41 -2.23
CA ALA A 390 -11.59 -7.20 -2.81
C ALA A 390 -10.08 -7.34 -3.07
N GLY A 391 -9.42 -8.36 -2.49
CA GLY A 391 -7.99 -8.59 -2.58
C GLY A 391 -7.17 -7.48 -1.93
N TRP A 392 -7.73 -6.71 -1.01
CA TRP A 392 -6.99 -5.71 -0.24
C TRP A 392 -6.23 -6.40 0.88
N ARG A 393 -4.99 -6.00 1.09
CA ARG A 393 -4.22 -6.47 2.23
C ARG A 393 -4.77 -5.83 3.49
N THR A 394 -5.33 -6.62 4.40
CA THR A 394 -5.76 -6.15 5.71
C THR A 394 -4.97 -6.87 6.79
N VAL A 395 -4.56 -6.13 7.81
CA VAL A 395 -3.77 -6.67 8.93
C VAL A 395 -4.41 -6.23 10.24
N VAL A 396 -4.99 -7.19 10.95
CA VAL A 396 -5.52 -6.93 12.30
C VAL A 396 -4.34 -6.85 13.27
N SER A 397 -4.03 -5.64 13.71
CA SER A 397 -2.93 -5.43 14.66
C SER A 397 -3.41 -5.60 16.11
N PHE A 398 -2.54 -6.15 16.97
CA PHE A 398 -2.83 -6.30 18.40
C PHE A 398 -3.18 -4.96 19.09
N PRO A 399 -2.50 -3.85 18.81
CA PRO A 399 -2.89 -2.53 19.33
C PRO A 399 -4.31 -2.10 18.93
N ALA A 400 -4.77 -2.43 17.72
CA ALA A 400 -6.13 -2.11 17.28
C ALA A 400 -7.18 -2.85 18.13
N VAL A 401 -6.93 -4.13 18.44
CA VAL A 401 -7.81 -4.93 19.29
C VAL A 401 -7.89 -4.35 20.71
N ILE A 402 -6.74 -3.99 21.31
CA ILE A 402 -6.70 -3.37 22.63
C ILE A 402 -7.44 -2.02 22.64
N LEU A 403 -7.21 -1.19 21.64
CA LEU A 403 -7.88 0.11 21.52
C LEU A 403 -9.39 -0.07 21.43
N ALA A 404 -9.86 -0.95 20.54
CA ALA A 404 -11.29 -1.21 20.37
C ALA A 404 -11.95 -1.73 21.65
N PHE A 405 -11.29 -2.65 22.36
CA PHE A 405 -11.75 -3.17 23.63
C PHE A 405 -11.83 -2.09 24.71
N THR A 406 -10.77 -1.28 24.83
CA THR A 406 -10.70 -0.18 25.81
C THR A 406 -11.78 0.87 25.57
N VAL A 407 -11.99 1.25 24.30
CA VAL A 407 -13.03 2.21 23.91
C VAL A 407 -14.42 1.65 24.22
N SER A 408 -14.68 0.37 23.92
CA SER A 408 -15.95 -0.29 24.27
C SER A 408 -16.21 -0.25 25.78
N ALA A 409 -15.22 -0.62 26.59
CA ALA A 409 -15.33 -0.58 28.05
C ALA A 409 -15.57 0.85 28.57
N ALA A 410 -14.85 1.84 28.03
CA ALA A 410 -15.00 3.25 28.39
C ALA A 410 -16.41 3.77 28.09
N VAL A 411 -16.99 3.41 26.95
CA VAL A 411 -18.39 3.73 26.58
C VAL A 411 -19.36 3.14 27.59
N GLY A 412 -19.19 1.85 27.96
CA GLY A 412 -20.02 1.20 28.97
C GLY A 412 -20.00 1.90 30.33
N ILE A 413 -18.81 2.30 30.78
CA ILE A 413 -18.64 3.04 32.04
C ILE A 413 -19.28 4.43 31.94
N ALA A 414 -18.98 5.19 30.88
CA ALA A 414 -19.44 6.57 30.72
C ALA A 414 -20.96 6.66 30.68
N PHE A 415 -21.60 5.80 29.87
CA PHE A 415 -23.08 5.82 29.72
C PHE A 415 -23.81 5.01 30.81
N GLY A 416 -23.16 4.05 31.44
CA GLY A 416 -23.71 3.32 32.58
C GLY A 416 -23.67 4.08 33.91
N TYR A 417 -22.75 5.07 34.04
CA TYR A 417 -22.56 5.79 35.30
C TYR A 417 -23.80 6.58 35.76
N TYR A 418 -24.46 7.31 34.83
CA TYR A 418 -25.63 8.12 35.18
C TYR A 418 -26.80 7.27 35.68
N PRO A 419 -27.26 6.20 35.02
CA PRO A 419 -28.29 5.28 35.52
C PRO A 419 -27.91 4.62 36.84
N ALA A 420 -26.68 4.15 36.97
CA ALA A 420 -26.18 3.51 38.18
C ALA A 420 -26.21 4.49 39.39
N LYS A 421 -25.83 5.75 39.20
CA LYS A 421 -25.92 6.79 40.22
C LYS A 421 -27.36 7.08 40.59
N LYS A 422 -28.29 7.12 39.63
CA LYS A 422 -29.72 7.30 39.87
C LYS A 422 -30.30 6.15 40.69
N ALA A 423 -29.95 4.90 40.38
CA ALA A 423 -30.33 3.74 41.17
C ALA A 423 -29.82 3.81 42.64
N ALA A 424 -28.54 4.16 42.82
CA ALA A 424 -27.91 4.29 44.11
C ALA A 424 -28.46 5.43 44.97
N SER A 425 -29.09 6.45 44.36
CA SER A 425 -29.68 7.57 45.07
C SER A 425 -31.14 7.41 45.46
N GLN A 426 -31.80 6.32 45.06
CA GLN A 426 -33.20 6.08 45.42
C GLN A 426 -33.43 5.98 46.93
N ASN A 427 -34.58 6.55 47.40
CA ASN A 427 -34.96 6.49 48.79
C ASN A 427 -35.62 5.15 49.09
N PRO A 428 -35.15 4.36 50.08
CA PRO A 428 -35.73 3.04 50.39
C PRO A 428 -37.21 3.11 50.74
N ILE A 429 -37.64 4.15 51.43
CA ILE A 429 -39.04 4.30 51.89
C ILE A 429 -39.96 4.54 50.67
N GLU A 430 -39.61 5.44 49.75
CA GLU A 430 -40.37 5.71 48.55
C GLU A 430 -40.37 4.53 47.58
N SER A 431 -39.25 3.82 47.49
CA SER A 431 -39.09 2.66 46.61
C SER A 431 -39.97 1.46 47.05
N LEU A 432 -40.31 1.34 48.33
CA LEU A 432 -41.22 0.28 48.85
C LEU A 432 -42.69 0.60 48.65
N HIS A 433 -43.06 1.87 48.50
CA HIS A 433 -44.41 2.34 48.25
C HIS A 433 -44.74 2.50 46.75
N TYR A 434 -43.79 2.17 45.88
CA TYR A 434 -43.99 2.26 44.44
C TYR A 434 -44.82 1.07 43.98
N GLU A 435 -46.07 1.33 43.49
CA GLU A 435 -46.96 0.35 42.89
C GLU A 435 -46.62 0.10 41.41
#